data_0f063169b728f9c017d386fa76d52889
#
_entry.id   0f063169b728f9c017d386fa76d52889
#
_cell.length_a   1.000
_cell.length_b   1.000
_cell.length_c   1.000
_cell.angle_alpha   90.00
_cell.angle_beta   90.00
_cell.angle_gamma   90.00
#
_symmetry.space_group_name_H-M   'P 1'
#
loop_
_entity.id
_entity.type
_entity.pdbx_description
1 polymer ?
#
loop_
_entity_poly.entity_id
_entity_poly.type
_entity_poly.pdbx_seq_one_letter_code
_entity_poly.pdbx_strand_id
1 'polypeptide(L)'
;MIRKFKLDVNLDGYPGVSRVRGSNRMQTSYRIDSTANLKMPTQRVFDQGLPEQFGFVTTFRVKREPRRRWHVIRITDSRGNPQFAVALNPARKTVELSMLKYDRTLQTLSWDVKQVFTKEWHKIHFGVFRDRVILYVNCQPIGSRSMEVVDSRIDLNGEIVVSKEADSSRTVPIDLQWMVMTCDPESAERETCDELPVSFKLN
;
A
#
# COMPACT_ATOMS: atom_id res chain seq x y z
N MET A 1 0.78 -2.66 -9.55
CA MET A 1 2.13 -2.88 -8.99
C MET A 1 2.63 -4.30 -9.21
N ILE A 2 1.92 -5.35 -8.86
CA ILE A 2 2.34 -6.75 -9.01
C ILE A 2 2.88 -7.05 -10.43
N ARG A 3 2.15 -6.65 -11.48
CA ARG A 3 2.59 -6.78 -12.88
C ARG A 3 3.85 -5.97 -13.19
N LYS A 4 4.01 -4.79 -12.62
CA LYS A 4 5.22 -3.96 -12.82
C LYS A 4 6.46 -4.61 -12.20
N PHE A 5 6.30 -5.29 -11.06
CA PHE A 5 7.32 -6.15 -10.46
C PHE A 5 7.46 -7.50 -11.19
N LYS A 6 6.60 -7.81 -12.17
CA LYS A 6 6.57 -9.08 -12.92
C LYS A 6 6.44 -10.33 -12.03
N LEU A 7 5.84 -10.21 -10.85
CA LEU A 7 5.67 -11.32 -9.91
C LEU A 7 4.74 -12.42 -10.46
N ASP A 8 3.84 -12.05 -11.36
CA ASP A 8 2.93 -12.96 -12.05
C ASP A 8 3.63 -13.79 -13.14
N VAL A 9 4.79 -13.36 -13.62
CA VAL A 9 5.53 -13.99 -14.73
C VAL A 9 6.78 -14.71 -14.24
N ASN A 10 7.65 -14.02 -13.50
CA ASN A 10 8.94 -14.56 -13.07
C ASN A 10 9.33 -14.04 -11.68
N LEU A 11 9.63 -14.97 -10.76
CA LEU A 11 10.07 -14.67 -9.40
C LEU A 11 11.59 -14.76 -9.21
N ASP A 12 12.35 -15.24 -10.20
CA ASP A 12 13.81 -15.47 -10.07
C ASP A 12 14.59 -14.20 -9.75
N GLY A 13 14.06 -13.04 -10.15
CA GLY A 13 14.64 -11.74 -9.84
C GLY A 13 14.40 -11.24 -8.40
N TYR A 14 13.62 -11.95 -7.61
CA TYR A 14 13.24 -11.55 -6.24
C TYR A 14 13.41 -12.70 -5.24
N PRO A 15 14.65 -12.97 -4.78
CA PRO A 15 14.89 -13.95 -3.72
C PRO A 15 14.04 -13.65 -2.49
N GLY A 16 13.46 -14.70 -1.88
CA GLY A 16 12.56 -14.57 -0.74
C GLY A 16 11.11 -14.19 -1.12
N VAL A 17 10.78 -14.16 -2.43
CA VAL A 17 9.40 -14.04 -2.90
C VAL A 17 8.94 -15.37 -3.50
N SER A 18 7.75 -15.83 -3.11
CA SER A 18 7.17 -17.07 -3.62
C SER A 18 5.68 -16.93 -3.90
N ARG A 19 5.17 -17.71 -4.86
CA ARG A 19 3.74 -17.77 -5.15
C ARG A 19 3.03 -18.63 -4.13
N VAL A 20 1.93 -18.14 -3.56
CA VAL A 20 1.11 -18.85 -2.58
C VAL A 20 -0.38 -18.64 -2.87
N ARG A 21 -1.23 -19.43 -2.22
CA ARG A 21 -2.67 -19.27 -2.31
C ARG A 21 -3.11 -17.93 -1.70
N GLY A 22 -4.01 -17.24 -2.38
CA GLY A 22 -4.59 -15.98 -1.93
C GLY A 22 -5.68 -16.12 -0.86
N SER A 23 -6.52 -15.10 -0.75
CA SER A 23 -7.61 -15.00 0.23
C SER A 23 -8.68 -16.08 0.05
N ASN A 24 -8.83 -16.62 -1.14
CA ASN A 24 -9.70 -17.75 -1.45
C ASN A 24 -9.02 -18.69 -2.49
N ARG A 25 -9.78 -19.73 -2.93
CA ARG A 25 -9.24 -20.76 -3.85
C ARG A 25 -8.91 -20.23 -5.23
N MET A 26 -9.57 -19.17 -5.67
CA MET A 26 -9.44 -18.59 -7.01
C MET A 26 -8.34 -17.52 -7.08
N GLN A 27 -7.84 -17.06 -5.94
CA GLN A 27 -6.88 -15.97 -5.86
C GLN A 27 -5.45 -16.47 -5.64
N THR A 28 -4.52 -15.84 -6.35
CA THR A 28 -3.07 -16.02 -6.16
C THR A 28 -2.52 -14.85 -5.37
N SER A 29 -1.59 -15.12 -4.47
CA SER A 29 -0.83 -14.09 -3.76
C SER A 29 0.67 -14.40 -3.79
N TYR A 30 1.45 -13.41 -3.39
CA TYR A 30 2.91 -13.48 -3.38
C TYR A 30 3.40 -13.28 -1.96
N ARG A 31 4.01 -14.33 -1.42
CA ARG A 31 4.67 -14.27 -0.11
C ARG A 31 5.96 -13.51 -0.24
N ILE A 32 6.09 -12.46 0.54
CA ILE A 32 7.30 -11.66 0.68
C ILE A 32 7.88 -12.04 2.04
N ASP A 33 8.99 -12.78 2.04
CA ASP A 33 9.66 -13.22 3.27
C ASP A 33 10.53 -12.10 3.88
N SER A 34 10.98 -12.31 5.10
CA SER A 34 11.88 -11.36 5.80
C SER A 34 13.21 -11.12 5.09
N THR A 35 13.65 -12.04 4.25
CA THR A 35 14.87 -11.94 3.43
C THR A 35 14.65 -11.24 2.10
N ALA A 36 13.38 -11.09 1.67
CA ALA A 36 13.06 -10.47 0.40
C ALA A 36 13.39 -8.97 0.39
N ASN A 37 13.78 -8.46 -0.78
CA ASN A 37 13.97 -7.03 -1.01
C ASN A 37 13.21 -6.60 -2.25
N LEU A 38 11.89 -6.41 -2.08
CA LEU A 38 11.01 -6.03 -3.18
C LEU A 38 11.07 -4.52 -3.41
N LYS A 39 11.91 -4.11 -4.38
CA LYS A 39 12.11 -2.72 -4.76
C LYS A 39 12.34 -2.56 -6.26
N MET A 40 12.05 -1.37 -6.79
CA MET A 40 12.33 -1.02 -8.17
C MET A 40 12.46 0.51 -8.34
N PRO A 41 13.12 0.97 -9.41
CA PRO A 41 13.15 2.40 -9.76
C PRO A 41 11.75 2.96 -9.99
N THR A 42 11.47 4.15 -9.43
CA THR A 42 10.16 4.82 -9.53
C THR A 42 9.75 5.05 -10.98
N GLN A 43 10.67 5.43 -11.84
CA GLN A 43 10.44 5.69 -13.25
C GLN A 43 9.87 4.48 -14.03
N ARG A 44 10.10 3.25 -13.58
CA ARG A 44 9.51 2.05 -14.23
C ARG A 44 8.00 1.93 -14.05
N VAL A 45 7.45 2.61 -13.06
CA VAL A 45 6.02 2.56 -12.73
C VAL A 45 5.34 3.88 -13.06
N PHE A 46 5.96 4.96 -12.66
CA PHE A 46 5.47 6.33 -12.83
C PHE A 46 6.47 7.09 -13.72
N ASP A 47 6.16 7.20 -14.99
CA ASP A 47 7.00 7.90 -15.97
C ASP A 47 6.76 9.41 -16.01
N GLN A 48 5.61 9.88 -15.52
CA GLN A 48 5.19 11.28 -15.49
C GLN A 48 4.87 11.81 -14.08
N GLY A 49 5.19 11.06 -13.02
CA GLY A 49 4.80 11.37 -11.65
C GLY A 49 3.55 10.65 -11.19
N LEU A 50 3.02 11.06 -10.04
CA LEU A 50 1.77 10.52 -9.51
C LEU A 50 0.56 11.21 -10.16
N PRO A 51 -0.58 10.54 -10.32
CA PRO A 51 -1.82 11.22 -10.67
C PRO A 51 -2.21 12.24 -9.58
N GLU A 52 -2.83 13.35 -9.97
CA GLU A 52 -3.37 14.34 -9.02
C GLU A 52 -4.52 13.79 -8.19
N GLN A 53 -5.30 12.90 -8.78
CA GLN A 53 -6.40 12.19 -8.14
C GLN A 53 -6.29 10.71 -8.51
N PHE A 54 -6.47 9.84 -7.54
CA PHE A 54 -6.30 8.40 -7.79
C PHE A 54 -6.98 7.53 -6.73
N GLY A 55 -7.26 6.29 -7.11
CA GLY A 55 -7.53 5.20 -6.19
C GLY A 55 -6.27 4.39 -5.94
N PHE A 56 -6.00 4.05 -4.68
CA PHE A 56 -4.95 3.09 -4.33
C PHE A 56 -5.55 1.95 -3.53
N VAL A 57 -5.44 0.72 -4.04
CA VAL A 57 -5.94 -0.48 -3.38
C VAL A 57 -4.82 -1.48 -3.12
N THR A 58 -4.85 -2.11 -1.95
CA THR A 58 -3.96 -3.21 -1.61
C THR A 58 -4.70 -4.26 -0.79
N THR A 59 -4.51 -5.54 -1.13
CA THR A 59 -5.03 -6.70 -0.39
C THR A 59 -3.85 -7.54 0.05
N PHE A 60 -3.73 -7.74 1.35
CA PHE A 60 -2.62 -8.46 1.96
C PHE A 60 -3.02 -9.09 3.29
N ARG A 61 -2.17 -9.97 3.79
CA ARG A 61 -2.16 -10.40 5.20
C ARG A 61 -0.75 -10.42 5.74
N VAL A 62 -0.57 -10.09 7.03
CA VAL A 62 0.71 -10.21 7.69
C VAL A 62 0.94 -11.65 8.17
N LYS A 63 2.16 -12.16 8.06
CA LYS A 63 2.52 -13.50 8.55
C LYS A 63 2.81 -13.50 10.05
N ARG A 64 3.36 -12.41 10.53
CA ARG A 64 3.62 -12.11 11.94
C ARG A 64 3.24 -10.66 12.19
N GLU A 65 2.50 -10.39 13.24
CA GLU A 65 2.10 -9.04 13.59
C GLU A 65 3.35 -8.18 13.83
N PRO A 66 3.56 -7.11 13.02
CA PRO A 66 4.66 -6.19 13.22
C PRO A 66 4.46 -5.41 14.52
N ARG A 67 5.55 -5.15 15.25
CA ARG A 67 5.50 -4.32 16.47
C ARG A 67 5.79 -2.86 16.19
N ARG A 68 6.45 -2.57 15.07
CA ARG A 68 6.90 -1.23 14.67
C ARG A 68 6.07 -0.73 13.48
N ARG A 69 6.06 0.57 13.29
CA ARG A 69 5.52 1.22 12.10
C ARG A 69 6.22 0.65 10.86
N TRP A 70 5.46 0.36 9.82
CA TRP A 70 5.98 -0.19 8.58
C TRP A 70 5.18 0.33 7.38
N HIS A 71 5.83 0.33 6.22
CA HIS A 71 5.24 0.76 4.97
C HIS A 71 4.77 -0.45 4.16
N VAL A 72 3.51 -0.46 3.78
CA VAL A 72 2.98 -1.37 2.77
C VAL A 72 3.65 -1.06 1.42
N ILE A 73 3.74 0.24 1.12
CA ILE A 73 4.49 0.78 -0.01
C ILE A 73 5.10 2.14 0.40
N ARG A 74 6.28 2.44 -0.09
CA ARG A 74 6.93 3.74 0.01
C ARG A 74 7.61 4.07 -1.32
N ILE A 75 7.44 5.31 -1.78
CA ILE A 75 8.16 5.90 -2.90
C ILE A 75 9.10 6.96 -2.32
N THR A 76 10.37 6.88 -2.64
CA THR A 76 11.39 7.83 -2.19
C THR A 76 11.91 8.67 -3.36
N ASP A 77 12.52 9.81 -3.03
CA ASP A 77 13.35 10.56 -3.96
C ASP A 77 14.74 9.90 -4.13
N SER A 78 15.59 10.50 -4.94
CA SER A 78 16.98 10.06 -5.19
C SER A 78 17.88 10.10 -3.94
N ARG A 79 17.48 10.84 -2.89
CA ARG A 79 18.16 10.95 -1.59
C ARG A 79 17.61 10.01 -0.54
N GLY A 80 16.53 9.25 -0.86
CA GLY A 80 15.87 8.34 0.05
C GLY A 80 14.76 8.97 0.90
N ASN A 81 14.42 10.25 0.70
CA ASN A 81 13.32 10.89 1.43
C ASN A 81 11.97 10.40 0.88
N PRO A 82 10.97 10.16 1.75
CA PRO A 82 9.66 9.70 1.29
C PRO A 82 8.92 10.80 0.52
N GLN A 83 8.28 10.41 -0.58
CA GLN A 83 7.43 11.26 -1.40
C GLN A 83 5.96 10.79 -1.38
N PHE A 84 5.77 9.49 -1.28
CA PHE A 84 4.49 8.83 -1.11
C PHE A 84 4.67 7.61 -0.22
N ALA A 85 3.77 7.38 0.72
CA ALA A 85 3.79 6.16 1.51
C ALA A 85 2.40 5.78 2.04
N VAL A 86 2.12 4.49 2.06
CA VAL A 86 1.04 3.89 2.85
C VAL A 86 1.68 3.12 3.98
N ALA A 87 1.37 3.49 5.22
CA ALA A 87 1.97 2.89 6.40
C ALA A 87 0.91 2.37 7.38
N LEU A 88 1.30 1.34 8.13
CA LEU A 88 0.56 0.86 9.29
C LEU A 88 1.41 1.07 10.54
N ASN A 89 0.76 1.62 11.57
CA ASN A 89 1.39 1.85 12.86
C ASN A 89 0.72 0.98 13.94
N PRO A 90 1.28 -0.18 14.28
CA PRO A 90 0.66 -1.11 15.23
C PRO A 90 0.54 -0.55 16.64
N ALA A 91 1.47 0.31 17.06
CA ALA A 91 1.47 0.91 18.41
C ALA A 91 0.30 1.89 18.58
N ARG A 92 -0.03 2.64 17.53
CA ARG A 92 -1.15 3.61 17.51
C ARG A 92 -2.44 3.04 16.95
N LYS A 93 -2.40 1.85 16.35
CA LYS A 93 -3.52 1.25 15.60
C LYS A 93 -4.03 2.18 14.49
N THR A 94 -3.11 2.81 13.75
CA THR A 94 -3.46 3.72 12.67
C THR A 94 -3.00 3.21 11.31
N VAL A 95 -3.81 3.52 10.29
CA VAL A 95 -3.45 3.48 8.88
C VAL A 95 -3.11 4.90 8.45
N GLU A 96 -1.98 5.06 7.79
CA GLU A 96 -1.42 6.37 7.45
C GLU A 96 -1.16 6.47 5.95
N LEU A 97 -1.48 7.64 5.37
CA LEU A 97 -1.14 8.00 4.00
C LEU A 97 -0.28 9.27 4.03
N SER A 98 0.89 9.22 3.41
CA SER A 98 1.81 10.35 3.31
C SER A 98 2.02 10.75 1.85
N MET A 99 1.96 12.05 1.55
CA MET A 99 2.16 12.62 0.22
C MET A 99 2.85 13.98 0.32
N LEU A 100 3.58 14.37 -0.74
CA LEU A 100 4.20 15.70 -0.82
C LEU A 100 3.16 16.79 -1.08
N LYS A 101 3.31 17.92 -0.41
CA LYS A 101 2.66 19.17 -0.75
C LYS A 101 3.47 19.96 -1.79
N TYR A 102 2.90 21.05 -2.30
CA TYR A 102 3.61 21.94 -3.24
C TYR A 102 4.88 22.57 -2.67
N ASP A 103 4.94 22.82 -1.35
CA ASP A 103 6.13 23.31 -0.66
C ASP A 103 7.20 22.21 -0.44
N ARG A 104 6.97 21.01 -0.97
CA ARG A 104 7.84 19.83 -0.84
C ARG A 104 7.92 19.25 0.57
N THR A 105 7.11 19.71 1.49
CA THR A 105 6.95 19.05 2.78
C THR A 105 6.01 17.87 2.69
N LEU A 106 6.24 16.86 3.52
CA LEU A 106 5.42 15.65 3.56
C LEU A 106 4.24 15.86 4.50
N GLN A 107 3.02 15.80 3.99
CA GLN A 107 1.82 15.69 4.83
C GLN A 107 1.48 14.23 5.08
N THR A 108 1.02 13.91 6.29
CA THR A 108 0.57 12.58 6.66
C THR A 108 -0.83 12.65 7.25
N LEU A 109 -1.75 11.94 6.62
CA LEU A 109 -3.11 11.72 7.11
C LEU A 109 -3.17 10.39 7.85
N SER A 110 -3.94 10.34 8.94
CA SER A 110 -4.00 9.17 9.82
C SER A 110 -5.43 8.84 10.21
N TRP A 111 -5.76 7.55 10.22
CA TRP A 111 -7.07 7.02 10.64
C TRP A 111 -6.87 5.96 11.71
N ASP A 112 -7.66 6.02 12.77
CA ASP A 112 -7.71 4.97 13.79
C ASP A 112 -8.46 3.75 13.22
N VAL A 113 -7.74 2.64 13.06
CA VAL A 113 -8.25 1.42 12.43
C VAL A 113 -7.71 0.21 13.17
N LYS A 114 -8.50 -0.38 14.05
CA LYS A 114 -8.07 -1.55 14.83
C LYS A 114 -8.11 -2.86 14.04
N GLN A 115 -9.07 -3.00 13.13
CA GLN A 115 -9.37 -4.25 12.44
C GLN A 115 -8.28 -4.75 11.48
N VAL A 116 -7.37 -3.89 11.00
CA VAL A 116 -6.29 -4.30 10.08
C VAL A 116 -5.06 -4.90 10.79
N PHE A 117 -5.03 -4.85 12.13
CA PHE A 117 -3.90 -5.34 12.92
C PHE A 117 -4.12 -6.77 13.41
N THR A 118 -4.41 -7.66 12.48
CA THR A 118 -4.57 -9.10 12.68
C THR A 118 -3.78 -9.86 11.62
N LYS A 119 -3.76 -11.20 11.69
CA LYS A 119 -3.13 -12.06 10.68
C LYS A 119 -4.09 -12.48 9.57
N GLU A 120 -5.27 -11.89 9.52
CA GLU A 120 -6.27 -12.14 8.50
C GLU A 120 -5.98 -11.37 7.22
N TRP A 121 -6.72 -11.66 6.16
CA TRP A 121 -6.67 -10.90 4.92
C TRP A 121 -7.40 -9.58 5.08
N HIS A 122 -6.73 -8.51 4.68
CA HIS A 122 -7.30 -7.15 4.71
C HIS A 122 -7.16 -6.48 3.35
N LYS A 123 -8.18 -5.71 3.00
CA LYS A 123 -8.18 -4.83 1.84
C LYS A 123 -8.23 -3.39 2.34
N ILE A 124 -7.23 -2.62 1.96
CA ILE A 124 -7.15 -1.17 2.23
C ILE A 124 -7.30 -0.45 0.91
N HIS A 125 -8.18 0.52 0.86
CA HIS A 125 -8.40 1.33 -0.32
C HIS A 125 -8.49 2.81 0.05
N PHE A 126 -7.73 3.64 -0.66
CA PHE A 126 -7.78 5.09 -0.57
C PHE A 126 -8.38 5.67 -1.86
N GLY A 127 -9.38 6.53 -1.72
CA GLY A 127 -9.81 7.46 -2.75
C GLY A 127 -9.15 8.81 -2.48
N VAL A 128 -8.21 9.21 -3.33
CA VAL A 128 -7.44 10.46 -3.18
C VAL A 128 -8.01 11.50 -4.15
N PHE A 129 -8.68 12.50 -3.62
CA PHE A 129 -9.23 13.65 -4.33
C PHE A 129 -8.30 14.86 -4.16
N ARG A 130 -8.61 16.00 -4.78
CA ARG A 130 -7.78 17.20 -4.67
C ARG A 130 -7.73 17.82 -3.27
N ASP A 131 -8.82 17.71 -2.52
CA ASP A 131 -9.05 18.37 -1.24
C ASP A 131 -9.20 17.41 -0.05
N ARG A 132 -9.33 16.13 -0.33
CA ARG A 132 -9.59 15.10 0.70
C ARG A 132 -9.13 13.73 0.28
N VAL A 133 -8.99 12.87 1.29
CA VAL A 133 -8.79 11.44 1.12
C VAL A 133 -9.86 10.69 1.89
N ILE A 134 -10.43 9.66 1.28
CA ILE A 134 -11.36 8.73 1.91
C ILE A 134 -10.66 7.38 2.07
N LEU A 135 -10.68 6.83 3.26
CA LEU A 135 -10.17 5.50 3.56
C LEU A 135 -11.32 4.49 3.65
N TYR A 136 -11.16 3.38 2.97
CA TYR A 136 -11.99 2.18 3.09
C TYR A 136 -11.13 1.01 3.59
N VAL A 137 -11.67 0.23 4.50
CA VAL A 137 -11.05 -1.01 4.99
C VAL A 137 -12.07 -2.14 4.89
N ASN A 138 -11.68 -3.22 4.20
CA ASN A 138 -12.54 -4.36 3.92
C ASN A 138 -13.89 -3.92 3.31
N CYS A 139 -13.84 -2.96 2.37
CA CYS A 139 -14.96 -2.32 1.66
C CYS A 139 -15.94 -1.53 2.58
N GLN A 140 -15.54 -1.22 3.80
CA GLN A 140 -16.30 -0.36 4.70
C GLN A 140 -15.63 1.02 4.77
N PRO A 141 -16.39 2.13 4.61
CA PRO A 141 -15.84 3.46 4.75
C PRO A 141 -15.43 3.71 6.20
N ILE A 142 -14.19 4.12 6.41
CA ILE A 142 -13.65 4.46 7.72
C ILE A 142 -13.81 5.96 7.99
N GLY A 143 -13.59 6.79 6.97
CA GLY A 143 -13.77 8.22 7.08
C GLY A 143 -12.93 9.01 6.10
N SER A 144 -13.28 10.28 5.99
CA SER A 144 -12.61 11.27 5.16
C SER A 144 -11.66 12.12 6.00
N ARG A 145 -10.57 12.57 5.38
CA ARG A 145 -9.65 13.56 5.92
C ARG A 145 -9.40 14.63 4.87
N SER A 146 -9.52 15.89 5.24
CA SER A 146 -9.09 17.00 4.38
C SER A 146 -7.58 16.97 4.22
N MET A 147 -7.12 17.37 3.05
CA MET A 147 -5.68 17.50 2.77
C MET A 147 -5.39 18.78 2.00
N GLU A 148 -4.17 19.26 2.13
CA GLU A 148 -3.63 20.28 1.26
C GLU A 148 -3.33 19.70 -0.12
N VAL A 149 -3.40 20.53 -1.15
CA VAL A 149 -3.17 20.07 -2.53
C VAL A 149 -1.80 19.42 -2.69
N VAL A 150 -1.79 18.26 -3.29
CA VAL A 150 -0.60 17.42 -3.46
C VAL A 150 0.20 17.87 -4.69
N ASP A 151 1.53 17.88 -4.57
CA ASP A 151 2.41 17.98 -5.73
C ASP A 151 2.55 16.59 -6.37
N SER A 152 1.96 16.42 -7.54
CA SER A 152 2.05 15.18 -8.32
C SER A 152 3.44 14.94 -8.93
N ARG A 153 4.27 15.99 -9.01
CA ARG A 153 5.62 15.95 -9.59
C ARG A 153 6.64 15.42 -8.57
N ILE A 154 6.71 14.11 -8.46
CA ILE A 154 7.70 13.44 -7.62
C ILE A 154 9.05 13.30 -8.34
N ASP A 155 10.15 13.15 -7.60
CA ASP A 155 11.45 12.78 -8.17
C ASP A 155 11.41 11.31 -8.61
N LEU A 156 11.53 11.08 -9.91
CA LEU A 156 11.45 9.75 -10.52
C LEU A 156 12.74 8.93 -10.40
N ASN A 157 13.85 9.57 -9.96
CA ASN A 157 15.15 8.91 -9.80
C ASN A 157 15.25 8.13 -8.47
N GLY A 158 14.20 8.12 -7.67
CA GLY A 158 14.13 7.34 -6.46
C GLY A 158 13.64 5.90 -6.66
N GLU A 159 13.25 5.26 -5.57
CA GLU A 159 12.85 3.86 -5.54
C GLU A 159 11.43 3.68 -4.95
N ILE A 160 10.72 2.69 -5.48
CA ILE A 160 9.54 2.12 -4.86
C ILE A 160 9.98 0.91 -4.05
N VAL A 161 9.64 0.88 -2.77
CA VAL A 161 9.88 -0.26 -1.88
C VAL A 161 8.58 -0.77 -1.27
N VAL A 162 8.46 -2.07 -1.12
CA VAL A 162 7.26 -2.75 -0.61
C VAL A 162 7.60 -3.50 0.67
N SER A 163 6.68 -3.42 1.63
CA SER A 163 6.70 -4.17 2.89
C SER A 163 7.97 -4.00 3.72
N LYS A 164 8.32 -2.75 4.06
CA LYS A 164 9.50 -2.41 4.88
C LYS A 164 9.14 -1.75 6.20
N GLU A 165 9.87 -2.09 7.28
CA GLU A 165 9.81 -1.29 8.51
C GLU A 165 10.16 0.18 8.22
N ALA A 166 9.55 1.11 8.96
CA ALA A 166 9.72 2.54 8.69
C ALA A 166 11.15 3.02 8.94
N ASP A 167 11.76 2.54 10.02
CA ASP A 167 13.04 3.01 10.55
C ASP A 167 14.19 2.04 10.28
N SER A 168 13.98 1.03 9.42
CA SER A 168 15.00 0.05 9.08
C SER A 168 14.81 -0.49 7.65
N SER A 169 15.80 -1.19 7.14
CA SER A 169 15.72 -1.88 5.86
C SER A 169 15.02 -3.25 5.95
N ARG A 170 14.57 -3.66 7.14
CA ARG A 170 13.98 -4.98 7.35
C ARG A 170 12.63 -5.10 6.64
N THR A 171 12.44 -6.25 6.00
CA THR A 171 11.16 -6.59 5.36
C THR A 171 10.19 -7.14 6.39
N VAL A 172 8.97 -6.65 6.36
CA VAL A 172 7.85 -7.22 7.11
C VAL A 172 7.26 -8.35 6.29
N PRO A 173 7.24 -9.60 6.79
CA PRO A 173 6.71 -10.73 6.04
C PRO A 173 5.20 -10.63 5.84
N ILE A 174 4.77 -10.59 4.57
CA ILE A 174 3.36 -10.54 4.18
C ILE A 174 3.07 -11.50 3.03
N ASP A 175 1.81 -11.89 2.90
CA ASP A 175 1.28 -12.41 1.64
C ASP A 175 0.54 -11.25 0.96
N LEU A 176 1.02 -10.79 -0.19
CA LEU A 176 0.47 -9.70 -0.99
C LEU A 176 -0.33 -10.28 -2.16
N GLN A 177 -1.63 -10.01 -2.20
CA GLN A 177 -2.51 -10.46 -3.28
C GLN A 177 -2.73 -9.39 -4.32
N TRP A 178 -2.91 -8.15 -3.88
CA TRP A 178 -3.29 -7.04 -4.76
C TRP A 178 -2.58 -5.75 -4.34
N MET A 179 -2.13 -5.00 -5.31
CA MET A 179 -1.63 -3.65 -5.11
C MET A 179 -1.71 -2.90 -6.44
N VAL A 180 -2.63 -1.95 -6.53
CA VAL A 180 -2.95 -1.21 -7.76
C VAL A 180 -3.15 0.26 -7.42
N MET A 181 -2.73 1.14 -8.32
CA MET A 181 -3.10 2.55 -8.36
C MET A 181 -3.85 2.81 -9.68
N THR A 182 -4.97 3.49 -9.61
CA THR A 182 -5.82 3.87 -10.75
C THR A 182 -5.98 5.38 -10.77
N CYS A 183 -6.19 5.98 -11.94
CA CYS A 183 -6.47 7.43 -12.06
C CYS A 183 -7.93 7.79 -11.69
N ASP A 184 -8.61 6.94 -10.96
CA ASP A 184 -10.00 7.07 -10.57
C ASP A 184 -10.12 7.01 -9.03
N PRO A 185 -10.31 8.15 -8.35
CA PRO A 185 -10.43 8.20 -6.90
C PRO A 185 -11.72 7.55 -6.37
N GLU A 186 -12.78 7.47 -7.20
CA GLU A 186 -14.06 6.85 -6.84
C GLU A 186 -14.03 5.33 -6.97
N SER A 187 -12.94 4.74 -7.49
CA SER A 187 -12.82 3.29 -7.60
C SER A 187 -13.03 2.57 -6.26
N ALA A 188 -12.73 3.24 -5.15
CA ALA A 188 -12.93 2.71 -3.81
C ALA A 188 -14.41 2.42 -3.47
N GLU A 189 -15.31 3.25 -3.95
CA GLU A 189 -16.75 3.11 -3.67
C GLU A 189 -17.39 1.96 -4.46
N ARG A 190 -16.77 1.62 -5.60
CA ARG A 190 -17.24 0.54 -6.49
C ARG A 190 -16.59 -0.81 -6.21
N GLU A 191 -15.58 -0.85 -5.34
CA GLU A 191 -14.89 -2.07 -4.98
C GLU A 191 -15.77 -2.99 -4.13
N THR A 192 -15.70 -4.29 -4.44
CA THR A 192 -16.30 -5.33 -3.63
C THR A 192 -15.22 -6.07 -2.84
N CYS A 193 -15.62 -6.78 -1.80
CA CYS A 193 -14.75 -7.63 -1.00
C CYS A 193 -15.11 -9.11 -1.11
N ASP A 194 -15.62 -9.53 -2.26
CA ASP A 194 -16.06 -10.90 -2.49
C ASP A 194 -14.90 -11.90 -2.45
N GLU A 195 -13.70 -11.42 -2.72
CA GLU A 195 -12.48 -12.21 -2.61
C GLU A 195 -12.01 -12.45 -1.17
N LEU A 196 -12.46 -11.66 -0.20
CA LEU A 196 -12.08 -11.84 1.19
C LEU A 196 -12.87 -12.99 1.86
N PRO A 197 -12.30 -13.67 2.87
CA PRO A 197 -13.00 -14.69 3.62
C PRO A 197 -14.31 -14.17 4.27
N VAL A 198 -15.33 -15.01 4.34
CA VAL A 198 -16.70 -14.66 4.79
C VAL A 198 -16.76 -14.08 6.20
N SER A 199 -15.75 -14.34 7.06
CA SER A 199 -15.66 -13.82 8.42
C SER A 199 -15.69 -12.30 8.55
N PHE A 200 -15.49 -11.56 7.43
CA PHE A 200 -15.54 -10.09 7.39
C PHE A 200 -16.88 -9.52 6.91
N LYS A 201 -17.84 -10.38 6.52
CA LYS A 201 -19.15 -9.95 5.99
C LYS A 201 -20.25 -9.78 7.08
N LEU A 202 -19.94 -10.04 8.36
CA LEU A 202 -20.91 -10.14 9.44
C LEU A 202 -20.66 -9.18 10.63
N ASN A 203 -20.24 -7.94 10.35
CA ASN A 203 -20.24 -6.90 11.40
C ASN A 203 -20.73 -5.57 10.82
#